data_5f17aecbc65e607dfc70f6942f645632
#
_entry.id   5f17aecbc65e607dfc70f6942f645632
#
_cell.length_a   1.000
_cell.length_b   1.000
_cell.length_c   1.000
_cell.angle_alpha   90.00
_cell.angle_beta   90.00
_cell.angle_gamma   90.00
#
_symmetry.space_group_name_H-M   'P 1'
#
loop_
_entity.id
_entity.type
_entity.pdbx_description
1 polymer ?
#
loop_
_entity_poly.entity_id
_entity_poly.type
_entity_poly.pdbx_seq_one_letter_code
_entity_poly.pdbx_strand_id
1 'polypeptide(L)'
;MKKINRRTKVLILTVIMAIVFVTIYLFGIFIPEEAVAGSFLNAKKAPSWEHPFGTDALGRDLLMRTLKGLSVSITVGIAASVISAVIAVFVGIAAATGSKRLDAFINWCIDLVMGVPHTILVILISFALGRGLKGLLVGIASTHWCSLARLIRGEVLQLRSKQYVAVSRKLGKSSGWILIHHLLPHLVPQFFVGLILLFPHAVLHEASISFLGFGLPPEQPAIGIILSESMRYISTGMWWQAVLPGLTLVLIVLPVDKLGDNLRTILDPYSAQE
;
A
#
# COMPACT_ATOMS: atom_id res chain seq x y z
N MET A 1 15.89 -20.14 -30.87
CA MET A 1 15.03 -19.71 -29.73
C MET A 1 14.68 -18.24 -29.92
N LYS A 2 13.38 -17.88 -30.12
CA LYS A 2 12.95 -16.49 -30.21
C LYS A 2 13.26 -15.78 -28.90
N LYS A 3 14.10 -14.75 -28.94
CA LYS A 3 14.32 -13.89 -27.76
C LYS A 3 12.97 -13.28 -27.36
N ILE A 4 12.47 -13.66 -26.17
CA ILE A 4 11.24 -13.12 -25.63
C ILE A 4 11.45 -11.60 -25.44
N ASN A 5 10.58 -10.79 -26.03
CA ASN A 5 10.64 -9.33 -25.95
C ASN A 5 10.64 -8.87 -24.48
N ARG A 6 11.41 -7.82 -24.15
CA ARG A 6 11.52 -7.26 -22.79
C ARG A 6 10.15 -7.02 -22.17
N ARG A 7 9.19 -6.47 -22.94
CA ARG A 7 7.80 -6.26 -22.50
C ARG A 7 7.09 -7.54 -22.12
N THR A 8 7.25 -8.62 -22.91
CA THR A 8 6.64 -9.93 -22.62
C THR A 8 7.22 -10.54 -21.34
N LYS A 9 8.53 -10.39 -21.10
CA LYS A 9 9.16 -10.86 -19.85
C LYS A 9 8.61 -10.12 -18.63
N VAL A 10 8.49 -8.79 -18.72
CA VAL A 10 7.93 -7.96 -17.65
C VAL A 10 6.48 -8.35 -17.37
N LEU A 11 5.66 -8.54 -18.42
CA LEU A 11 4.27 -8.96 -18.29
C LEU A 11 4.13 -10.33 -17.61
N ILE A 12 4.91 -11.32 -18.04
CA ILE A 12 4.90 -12.67 -17.45
C ILE A 12 5.29 -12.59 -15.96
N LEU A 13 6.36 -11.86 -15.65
CA LEU A 13 6.80 -11.69 -14.25
C LEU A 13 5.73 -11.01 -13.40
N THR A 14 5.11 -9.95 -13.92
CA THR A 14 3.99 -9.24 -13.29
C THR A 14 2.82 -10.17 -12.97
N VAL A 15 2.41 -11.00 -13.94
CA VAL A 15 1.31 -11.97 -13.75
C VAL A 15 1.66 -13.03 -12.71
N ILE A 16 2.88 -13.57 -12.75
CA ILE A 16 3.35 -14.56 -11.76
C ILE A 16 3.32 -13.94 -10.35
N MET A 17 3.86 -12.72 -10.21
CA MET A 17 3.88 -12.02 -8.92
C MET A 17 2.47 -11.73 -8.40
N ALA A 18 1.55 -11.31 -9.27
CA ALA A 18 0.15 -11.09 -8.90
C ALA A 18 -0.52 -12.39 -8.45
N ILE A 19 -0.28 -13.51 -9.14
CA ILE A 19 -0.83 -14.82 -8.76
C ILE A 19 -0.28 -15.24 -7.37
N VAL A 20 1.02 -15.13 -7.15
CA VAL A 20 1.65 -15.47 -5.85
C VAL A 20 1.08 -14.60 -4.74
N PHE A 21 0.97 -13.29 -4.96
CA PHE A 21 0.39 -12.36 -4.01
C PHE A 21 -1.04 -12.72 -3.63
N VAL A 22 -1.90 -12.94 -4.65
CA VAL A 22 -3.31 -13.32 -4.43
C VAL A 22 -3.42 -14.66 -3.72
N THR A 23 -2.57 -15.64 -4.08
CA THR A 23 -2.57 -16.96 -3.44
C THR A 23 -2.23 -16.85 -1.96
N ILE A 24 -1.17 -16.11 -1.61
CA ILE A 24 -0.76 -15.92 -0.21
C ILE A 24 -1.85 -15.17 0.58
N TYR A 25 -2.43 -14.14 -0.02
CA TYR A 25 -3.51 -13.36 0.59
C TYR A 25 -4.75 -14.23 0.87
N LEU A 26 -5.23 -14.96 -0.13
CA LEU A 26 -6.38 -15.84 0.03
C LEU A 26 -6.10 -16.96 1.03
N PHE A 27 -4.93 -17.61 0.94
CA PHE A 27 -4.56 -18.64 1.90
C PHE A 27 -4.56 -18.09 3.32
N GLY A 28 -3.98 -16.91 3.55
CA GLY A 28 -3.96 -16.26 4.86
C GLY A 28 -5.35 -15.95 5.44
N ILE A 29 -6.30 -15.54 4.59
CA ILE A 29 -7.70 -15.29 5.01
C ILE A 29 -8.37 -16.58 5.50
N PHE A 30 -8.15 -17.69 4.81
CA PHE A 30 -8.81 -18.96 5.12
C PHE A 30 -8.13 -19.77 6.24
N ILE A 31 -7.02 -19.29 6.82
CA ILE A 31 -6.40 -19.93 7.98
C ILE A 31 -7.36 -19.83 9.19
N PRO A 32 -7.84 -20.96 9.75
CA PRO A 32 -8.73 -20.94 10.91
C PRO A 32 -7.99 -20.44 12.15
N GLU A 33 -8.74 -19.92 13.11
CA GLU A 33 -8.17 -19.43 14.39
C GLU A 33 -7.43 -20.52 15.16
N GLU A 34 -7.91 -21.76 15.06
CA GLU A 34 -7.32 -22.94 15.70
C GLU A 34 -5.89 -23.22 15.19
N ALA A 35 -5.61 -22.99 13.91
CA ALA A 35 -4.29 -23.19 13.32
C ALA A 35 -3.23 -22.18 13.82
N VAL A 36 -3.66 -21.07 14.39
CA VAL A 36 -2.81 -20.05 15.04
C VAL A 36 -2.92 -20.08 16.55
N ALA A 37 -3.70 -21.00 17.10
CA ALA A 37 -3.78 -21.22 18.54
C ALA A 37 -2.46 -21.78 19.08
N GLY A 38 -2.10 -21.39 20.29
CA GLY A 38 -0.86 -21.84 20.94
C GLY A 38 -1.05 -23.15 21.72
N SER A 39 0.03 -23.94 21.78
CA SER A 39 0.18 -25.06 22.70
C SER A 39 1.50 -24.93 23.42
N PHE A 40 1.48 -24.75 24.74
CA PHE A 40 2.69 -24.57 25.53
C PHE A 40 3.67 -25.76 25.40
N LEU A 41 3.20 -26.96 25.04
CA LEU A 41 4.03 -28.11 24.75
C LEU A 41 4.95 -27.90 23.54
N ASN A 42 4.55 -27.03 22.63
CA ASN A 42 5.28 -26.70 21.42
C ASN A 42 6.00 -25.34 21.51
N ALA A 43 6.09 -24.74 22.70
CA ALA A 43 6.68 -23.41 22.84
C ALA A 43 8.17 -23.40 22.46
N LYS A 44 8.57 -22.36 21.72
CA LYS A 44 9.97 -22.03 21.40
C LYS A 44 10.72 -23.09 20.58
N LYS A 45 10.02 -23.92 19.80
CA LYS A 45 10.68 -24.86 18.89
C LYS A 45 11.37 -24.15 17.75
N ALA A 46 12.58 -24.59 17.44
CA ALA A 46 13.32 -24.10 16.27
C ALA A 46 12.64 -24.56 14.96
N PRO A 47 12.93 -23.91 13.82
CA PRO A 47 12.44 -24.34 12.52
C PRO A 47 12.69 -25.82 12.25
N SER A 48 11.65 -26.54 11.81
CA SER A 48 11.65 -27.97 11.53
C SER A 48 10.69 -28.28 10.36
N TRP A 49 10.67 -29.51 9.88
CA TRP A 49 9.70 -29.94 8.86
C TRP A 49 8.24 -29.84 9.32
N GLU A 50 7.98 -30.05 10.63
CA GLU A 50 6.66 -29.90 11.21
C GLU A 50 6.28 -28.41 11.40
N HIS A 51 7.22 -27.58 11.76
CA HIS A 51 7.07 -26.12 11.95
C HIS A 51 8.14 -25.38 11.12
N PRO A 52 7.91 -25.10 9.82
CA PRO A 52 8.94 -24.53 8.93
C PRO A 52 9.54 -23.20 9.41
N PHE A 53 8.76 -22.37 10.09
CA PHE A 53 9.23 -21.12 10.71
C PHE A 53 9.49 -21.28 12.22
N GLY A 54 9.36 -22.50 12.75
CA GLY A 54 9.38 -22.75 14.19
C GLY A 54 8.09 -22.29 14.89
N THR A 55 8.15 -22.21 16.20
CA THR A 55 7.04 -21.74 17.02
C THR A 55 7.45 -20.56 17.90
N ASP A 56 6.46 -19.78 18.32
CA ASP A 56 6.67 -18.65 19.23
C ASP A 56 6.70 -19.06 20.72
N ALA A 57 6.75 -18.08 21.60
CA ALA A 57 6.80 -18.31 23.06
C ALA A 57 5.51 -18.95 23.63
N LEU A 58 4.40 -18.84 22.92
CA LEU A 58 3.12 -19.45 23.30
C LEU A 58 2.89 -20.79 22.57
N GLY A 59 3.86 -21.27 21.78
CA GLY A 59 3.75 -22.49 20.99
C GLY A 59 2.84 -22.39 19.77
N ARG A 60 2.62 -21.17 19.26
CA ARG A 60 1.85 -20.93 18.04
C ARG A 60 2.77 -21.15 16.82
N ASP A 61 2.26 -21.81 15.78
CA ASP A 61 3.01 -22.00 14.53
C ASP A 61 3.28 -20.65 13.87
N LEU A 62 4.56 -20.33 13.68
CA LEU A 62 4.96 -19.01 13.22
C LEU A 62 4.70 -18.82 11.72
N LEU A 63 4.73 -19.88 10.89
CA LEU A 63 4.39 -19.78 9.48
C LEU A 63 2.90 -19.45 9.29
N MET A 64 2.01 -20.21 9.94
CA MET A 64 0.57 -19.98 9.87
C MET A 64 0.21 -18.59 10.40
N ARG A 65 0.83 -18.19 11.49
CA ARG A 65 0.67 -16.87 12.08
C ARG A 65 1.17 -15.75 11.16
N THR A 66 2.30 -15.95 10.47
CA THR A 66 2.85 -15.01 9.50
C THR A 66 1.94 -14.86 8.29
N LEU A 67 1.44 -15.95 7.72
CA LEU A 67 0.54 -15.91 6.56
C LEU A 67 -0.78 -15.23 6.91
N LYS A 68 -1.36 -15.54 8.08
CA LYS A 68 -2.56 -14.86 8.57
C LYS A 68 -2.30 -13.38 8.84
N GLY A 69 -1.18 -13.05 9.48
CA GLY A 69 -0.77 -11.68 9.73
C GLY A 69 -0.56 -10.87 8.46
N LEU A 70 0.02 -11.49 7.43
CA LEU A 70 0.14 -10.88 6.10
C LEU A 70 -1.22 -10.54 5.49
N SER A 71 -2.20 -11.45 5.56
CA SER A 71 -3.52 -11.17 5.02
C SER A 71 -4.20 -9.98 5.68
N VAL A 72 -4.01 -9.81 6.99
CA VAL A 72 -4.49 -8.62 7.73
C VAL A 72 -3.76 -7.36 7.28
N SER A 73 -2.43 -7.38 7.25
CA SER A 73 -1.62 -6.22 6.81
C SER A 73 -1.92 -5.83 5.35
N ILE A 74 -2.12 -6.81 4.46
CA ILE A 74 -2.52 -6.59 3.06
C ILE A 74 -3.91 -5.95 3.00
N THR A 75 -4.88 -6.44 3.78
CA THR A 75 -6.24 -5.88 3.82
C THR A 75 -6.22 -4.41 4.23
N VAL A 76 -5.46 -4.08 5.28
CA VAL A 76 -5.29 -2.69 5.76
C VAL A 76 -4.59 -1.85 4.68
N GLY A 77 -3.53 -2.38 4.06
CA GLY A 77 -2.81 -1.72 2.99
C GLY A 77 -3.68 -1.40 1.78
N ILE A 78 -4.48 -2.37 1.31
CA ILE A 78 -5.43 -2.16 0.20
C ILE A 78 -6.47 -1.09 0.58
N ALA A 79 -7.11 -1.22 1.75
CA ALA A 79 -8.14 -0.29 2.18
C ALA A 79 -7.59 1.15 2.30
N ALA A 80 -6.44 1.33 2.95
CA ALA A 80 -5.79 2.63 3.09
C ALA A 80 -5.39 3.23 1.73
N SER A 81 -4.82 2.42 0.83
CA SER A 81 -4.40 2.86 -0.50
C SER A 81 -5.58 3.27 -1.38
N VAL A 82 -6.67 2.50 -1.36
CA VAL A 82 -7.89 2.84 -2.11
C VAL A 82 -8.48 4.16 -1.62
N ILE A 83 -8.64 4.32 -0.31
CA ILE A 83 -9.16 5.57 0.28
C ILE A 83 -8.25 6.76 -0.08
N SER A 84 -6.93 6.61 0.09
CA SER A 84 -5.96 7.64 -0.25
C SER A 84 -5.99 8.02 -1.74
N ALA A 85 -6.05 7.03 -2.63
CA ALA A 85 -6.09 7.25 -4.07
C ALA A 85 -7.38 7.97 -4.51
N VAL A 86 -8.52 7.60 -3.94
CA VAL A 86 -9.80 8.28 -4.18
C VAL A 86 -9.74 9.73 -3.72
N ILE A 87 -9.28 9.99 -2.50
CA ILE A 87 -9.09 11.36 -1.98
C ILE A 87 -8.18 12.15 -2.89
N ALA A 88 -7.03 11.56 -3.30
CA ALA A 88 -6.05 12.21 -4.15
C ALA A 88 -6.62 12.65 -5.50
N VAL A 89 -7.44 11.82 -6.15
CA VAL A 89 -8.07 12.15 -7.43
C VAL A 89 -9.04 13.32 -7.26
N PHE A 90 -9.93 13.25 -6.28
CA PHE A 90 -10.90 14.33 -6.04
C PHE A 90 -10.21 15.65 -5.69
N VAL A 91 -9.25 15.61 -4.78
CA VAL A 91 -8.54 16.82 -4.33
C VAL A 91 -7.65 17.38 -5.44
N GLY A 92 -6.92 16.51 -6.18
CA GLY A 92 -6.07 16.92 -7.29
C GLY A 92 -6.86 17.57 -8.44
N ILE A 93 -8.03 17.00 -8.80
CA ILE A 93 -8.94 17.58 -9.78
C ILE A 93 -9.48 18.92 -9.27
N ALA A 94 -9.95 18.99 -8.02
CA ALA A 94 -10.48 20.23 -7.43
C ALA A 94 -9.43 21.35 -7.42
N ALA A 95 -8.19 21.05 -7.08
CA ALA A 95 -7.08 22.01 -7.12
C ALA A 95 -6.82 22.51 -8.54
N ALA A 96 -6.80 21.62 -9.54
CA ALA A 96 -6.49 21.97 -10.92
C ALA A 96 -7.63 22.67 -11.66
N THR A 97 -8.89 22.41 -11.28
CA THR A 97 -10.08 22.96 -11.99
C THR A 97 -10.75 24.11 -11.26
N GLY A 98 -10.49 24.26 -9.97
CA GLY A 98 -11.08 25.26 -9.09
C GLY A 98 -10.48 26.68 -9.26
N SER A 99 -10.81 27.54 -8.31
CA SER A 99 -10.25 28.89 -8.25
C SER A 99 -8.79 28.90 -7.81
N LYS A 100 -8.04 29.95 -8.14
CA LYS A 100 -6.65 30.14 -7.67
C LYS A 100 -6.52 30.08 -6.14
N ARG A 101 -7.55 30.56 -5.41
CA ARG A 101 -7.59 30.52 -3.94
C ARG A 101 -7.74 29.09 -3.44
N LEU A 102 -8.62 28.29 -4.06
CA LEU A 102 -8.80 26.87 -3.72
C LEU A 102 -7.52 26.07 -4.00
N ASP A 103 -6.89 26.29 -5.15
CA ASP A 103 -5.62 25.67 -5.51
C ASP A 103 -4.53 26.01 -4.47
N ALA A 104 -4.38 27.29 -4.12
CA ALA A 104 -3.42 27.73 -3.11
C ALA A 104 -3.70 27.09 -1.73
N PHE A 105 -4.96 27.03 -1.32
CA PHE A 105 -5.36 26.42 -0.05
C PHE A 105 -5.07 24.91 -0.02
N ILE A 106 -5.41 24.17 -1.09
CA ILE A 106 -5.14 22.73 -1.16
C ILE A 106 -3.64 22.47 -1.13
N ASN A 107 -2.84 23.23 -1.89
CA ASN A 107 -1.38 23.06 -1.85
C ASN A 107 -0.82 23.39 -0.47
N TRP A 108 -1.30 24.41 0.21
CA TRP A 108 -0.92 24.71 1.58
C TRP A 108 -1.24 23.54 2.55
N CYS A 109 -2.44 22.93 2.43
CA CYS A 109 -2.78 21.74 3.22
C CYS A 109 -1.82 20.57 2.93
N ILE A 110 -1.48 20.34 1.65
CA ILE A 110 -0.52 19.30 1.26
C ILE A 110 0.86 19.59 1.87
N ASP A 111 1.33 20.83 1.80
CA ASP A 111 2.62 21.23 2.35
C ASP A 111 2.66 21.06 3.87
N LEU A 112 1.57 21.38 4.56
CA LEU A 112 1.43 21.19 6.00
C LEU A 112 1.52 19.70 6.39
N VAL A 113 0.80 18.82 5.68
CA VAL A 113 0.86 17.37 5.93
C VAL A 113 2.23 16.79 5.61
N MET A 114 2.86 17.22 4.51
CA MET A 114 4.18 16.74 4.09
C MET A 114 5.34 17.35 4.90
N GLY A 115 5.12 18.45 5.59
CA GLY A 115 6.09 19.10 6.46
C GLY A 115 6.29 18.39 7.80
N VAL A 116 5.37 17.54 8.20
CA VAL A 116 5.49 16.72 9.43
C VAL A 116 6.08 15.36 9.08
N PRO A 117 7.01 14.81 9.88
CA PRO A 117 7.49 13.44 9.67
C PRO A 117 6.33 12.46 9.62
N HIS A 118 6.18 11.77 8.48
CA HIS A 118 4.98 11.01 8.12
C HIS A 118 4.56 10.00 9.20
N THR A 119 5.49 9.19 9.70
CA THR A 119 5.22 8.17 10.73
C THR A 119 4.68 8.79 12.02
N ILE A 120 5.22 9.94 12.43
CA ILE A 120 4.77 10.66 13.63
C ILE A 120 3.33 11.13 13.45
N LEU A 121 3.01 11.69 12.28
CA LEU A 121 1.66 12.17 12.00
C LEU A 121 0.63 11.03 12.01
N VAL A 122 0.96 9.88 11.40
CA VAL A 122 0.08 8.70 11.43
C VAL A 122 -0.12 8.17 12.84
N ILE A 123 0.95 8.11 13.67
CA ILE A 123 0.85 7.70 15.08
C ILE A 123 -0.06 8.64 15.86
N LEU A 124 0.11 9.96 15.71
CA LEU A 124 -0.72 10.95 16.41
C LEU A 124 -2.20 10.82 16.04
N ILE A 125 -2.50 10.66 14.75
CA ILE A 125 -3.89 10.49 14.28
C ILE A 125 -4.46 9.16 14.80
N SER A 126 -3.69 8.06 14.69
CA SER A 126 -4.11 6.74 15.18
C SER A 126 -4.40 6.77 16.69
N PHE A 127 -3.53 7.42 17.45
CA PHE A 127 -3.70 7.57 18.91
C PHE A 127 -4.93 8.42 19.25
N ALA A 128 -5.12 9.56 18.59
CA ALA A 128 -6.25 10.46 18.82
C ALA A 128 -7.61 9.80 18.52
N LEU A 129 -7.65 8.85 17.57
CA LEU A 129 -8.85 8.11 17.20
C LEU A 129 -9.07 6.79 17.97
N GLY A 130 -8.25 6.54 19.00
CA GLY A 130 -8.44 5.43 19.93
C GLY A 130 -7.67 4.16 19.58
N ARG A 131 -6.60 4.24 18.76
CA ARG A 131 -5.78 3.10 18.29
C ARG A 131 -6.60 2.04 17.53
N GLY A 132 -5.97 0.94 17.13
CA GLY A 132 -6.60 -0.16 16.41
C GLY A 132 -6.85 0.13 14.94
N LEU A 133 -7.61 -0.74 14.28
CA LEU A 133 -7.82 -0.73 12.83
C LEU A 133 -8.35 0.61 12.30
N LYS A 134 -9.34 1.19 12.98
CA LYS A 134 -9.96 2.46 12.55
C LYS A 134 -8.98 3.62 12.60
N GLY A 135 -8.27 3.79 13.73
CA GLY A 135 -7.30 4.87 13.90
C GLY A 135 -6.15 4.75 12.90
N LEU A 136 -5.66 3.52 12.70
CA LEU A 136 -4.60 3.21 11.75
C LEU A 136 -5.01 3.50 10.30
N LEU A 137 -6.17 3.02 9.86
CA LEU A 137 -6.69 3.28 8.50
C LEU A 137 -6.87 4.77 8.23
N VAL A 138 -7.49 5.50 9.15
CA VAL A 138 -7.68 6.95 8.99
C VAL A 138 -6.32 7.66 9.00
N GLY A 139 -5.40 7.27 9.89
CA GLY A 139 -4.05 7.84 9.95
C GLY A 139 -3.30 7.70 8.63
N ILE A 140 -3.25 6.47 8.08
CA ILE A 140 -2.58 6.21 6.80
C ILE A 140 -3.33 6.92 5.66
N ALA A 141 -4.64 6.76 5.56
CA ALA A 141 -5.42 7.32 4.47
C ALA A 141 -5.38 8.84 4.41
N SER A 142 -5.38 9.52 5.56
CA SER A 142 -5.35 10.99 5.65
C SER A 142 -3.97 11.61 5.33
N THR A 143 -2.93 10.81 5.20
CA THR A 143 -1.57 11.31 4.94
C THR A 143 -1.01 10.90 3.58
N HIS A 144 -1.41 9.74 3.04
CA HIS A 144 -0.84 9.19 1.80
C HIS A 144 -1.38 9.83 0.51
N TRP A 145 -2.52 10.54 0.56
CA TRP A 145 -3.12 11.15 -0.62
C TRP A 145 -2.33 12.33 -1.21
N CYS A 146 -1.48 12.99 -0.40
CA CYS A 146 -0.84 14.27 -0.75
C CYS A 146 0.01 14.22 -2.01
N SER A 147 0.95 13.26 -2.11
CA SER A 147 1.85 13.13 -3.27
C SER A 147 1.09 12.75 -4.54
N LEU A 148 0.11 11.85 -4.45
CA LEU A 148 -0.71 11.46 -5.58
C LEU A 148 -1.64 12.61 -6.02
N ALA A 149 -2.18 13.40 -5.10
CA ALA A 149 -3.00 14.58 -5.42
C ALA A 149 -2.19 15.63 -6.20
N ARG A 150 -0.92 15.85 -5.82
CA ARG A 150 -0.01 16.74 -6.56
C ARG A 150 0.24 16.25 -7.99
N LEU A 151 0.45 14.94 -8.15
CA LEU A 151 0.64 14.32 -9.46
C LEU A 151 -0.61 14.48 -10.31
N ILE A 152 -1.79 14.11 -9.79
CA ILE A 152 -3.08 14.27 -10.48
C ILE A 152 -3.35 15.72 -10.86
N ARG A 153 -3.07 16.67 -9.96
CA ARG A 153 -3.18 18.10 -10.26
C ARG A 153 -2.30 18.51 -11.45
N GLY A 154 -1.05 18.06 -11.46
CA GLY A 154 -0.11 18.32 -12.56
C GLY A 154 -0.61 17.78 -13.89
N GLU A 155 -1.06 16.53 -13.93
CA GLU A 155 -1.66 15.90 -15.12
C GLU A 155 -2.89 16.65 -15.62
N VAL A 156 -3.81 17.01 -14.73
CA VAL A 156 -5.03 17.77 -15.10
C VAL A 156 -4.67 19.12 -15.70
N LEU A 157 -3.70 19.85 -15.11
CA LEU A 157 -3.25 21.14 -15.67
C LEU A 157 -2.64 20.97 -17.07
N GLN A 158 -1.84 19.92 -17.27
CA GLN A 158 -1.25 19.60 -18.56
C GLN A 158 -2.32 19.22 -19.60
N LEU A 159 -3.28 18.38 -19.23
CA LEU A 159 -4.38 17.99 -20.12
C LEU A 159 -5.27 19.18 -20.49
N ARG A 160 -5.54 20.09 -19.58
CA ARG A 160 -6.32 21.31 -19.84
C ARG A 160 -5.70 22.25 -20.85
N SER A 161 -4.38 22.22 -21.05
CA SER A 161 -3.65 23.02 -22.04
C SER A 161 -3.65 22.41 -23.46
N LYS A 162 -4.11 21.17 -23.63
CA LYS A 162 -4.13 20.48 -24.91
C LYS A 162 -5.15 21.10 -25.88
N GLN A 163 -4.81 21.09 -27.19
CA GLN A 163 -5.61 21.71 -28.24
C GLN A 163 -7.05 21.16 -28.32
N TYR A 164 -7.25 19.84 -28.17
CA TYR A 164 -8.58 19.23 -28.22
C TYR A 164 -9.51 19.71 -27.11
N VAL A 165 -8.95 20.03 -25.93
CA VAL A 165 -9.72 20.63 -24.81
C VAL A 165 -10.12 22.07 -25.15
N ALA A 166 -9.20 22.84 -25.76
CA ALA A 166 -9.49 24.21 -26.20
C ALA A 166 -10.57 24.24 -27.29
N VAL A 167 -10.51 23.30 -28.26
CA VAL A 167 -11.53 23.15 -29.31
C VAL A 167 -12.89 22.79 -28.70
N SER A 168 -12.95 21.81 -27.80
CA SER A 168 -14.20 21.42 -27.12
C SER A 168 -14.85 22.59 -26.39
N ARG A 169 -14.02 23.43 -25.76
CA ARG A 169 -14.50 24.63 -25.05
C ARG A 169 -15.07 25.68 -26.04
N LYS A 170 -14.40 25.89 -27.19
CA LYS A 170 -14.89 26.78 -28.26
C LYS A 170 -16.19 26.28 -28.89
N LEU A 171 -16.41 24.96 -28.90
CA LEU A 171 -17.66 24.32 -29.34
C LEU A 171 -18.78 24.35 -28.27
N GLY A 172 -18.61 25.12 -27.18
CA GLY A 172 -19.62 25.31 -26.16
C GLY A 172 -19.77 24.19 -25.14
N LYS A 173 -18.83 23.22 -25.09
CA LYS A 173 -18.86 22.16 -24.09
C LYS A 173 -18.57 22.70 -22.69
N SER A 174 -19.39 22.29 -21.70
CA SER A 174 -19.24 22.72 -20.32
C SER A 174 -17.96 22.14 -19.68
N SER A 175 -17.48 22.77 -18.61
CA SER A 175 -16.31 22.27 -17.85
C SER A 175 -16.54 20.86 -17.29
N GLY A 176 -17.77 20.54 -16.83
CA GLY A 176 -18.13 19.20 -16.37
C GLY A 176 -18.09 18.16 -17.50
N TRP A 177 -18.57 18.52 -18.69
CA TRP A 177 -18.48 17.64 -19.87
C TRP A 177 -17.02 17.34 -20.23
N ILE A 178 -16.17 18.38 -20.27
CA ILE A 178 -14.73 18.26 -20.53
C ILE A 178 -14.06 17.36 -19.47
N LEU A 179 -14.40 17.53 -18.19
CA LEU A 179 -13.88 16.71 -17.11
C LEU A 179 -14.18 15.23 -17.36
N ILE A 180 -15.43 14.89 -17.62
CA ILE A 180 -15.87 13.49 -17.74
C ILE A 180 -15.35 12.85 -19.05
N HIS A 181 -15.38 13.56 -20.19
CA HIS A 181 -15.09 12.97 -21.48
C HIS A 181 -13.62 13.09 -21.92
N HIS A 182 -12.88 14.06 -21.37
CA HIS A 182 -11.49 14.29 -21.75
C HIS A 182 -10.50 14.06 -20.62
N LEU A 183 -10.77 14.56 -19.40
CA LEU A 183 -9.79 14.50 -18.32
C LEU A 183 -9.85 13.15 -17.60
N LEU A 184 -11.03 12.74 -17.15
CA LEU A 184 -11.22 11.53 -16.34
C LEU A 184 -10.69 10.26 -17.02
N PRO A 185 -10.94 9.99 -18.32
CA PRO A 185 -10.40 8.80 -18.99
C PRO A 185 -8.87 8.74 -19.00
N HIS A 186 -8.19 9.89 -19.05
CA HIS A 186 -6.73 9.97 -18.99
C HIS A 186 -6.18 9.80 -17.55
N LEU A 187 -6.98 10.12 -16.54
CA LEU A 187 -6.58 9.97 -15.14
C LEU A 187 -6.77 8.54 -14.62
N VAL A 188 -7.62 7.72 -15.26
CA VAL A 188 -7.84 6.32 -14.84
C VAL A 188 -6.55 5.50 -14.78
N PRO A 189 -5.66 5.49 -15.79
CA PRO A 189 -4.38 4.81 -15.70
C PRO A 189 -3.51 5.33 -14.55
N GLN A 190 -3.45 6.64 -14.37
CA GLN A 190 -2.68 7.28 -13.28
C GLN A 190 -3.22 6.91 -11.89
N PHE A 191 -4.55 6.79 -11.76
CA PHE A 191 -5.18 6.30 -10.54
C PHE A 191 -4.71 4.89 -10.18
N PHE A 192 -4.73 3.95 -11.15
CA PHE A 192 -4.30 2.57 -10.89
C PHE A 192 -2.81 2.47 -10.59
N VAL A 193 -1.96 3.20 -11.31
CA VAL A 193 -0.52 3.27 -11.01
C VAL A 193 -0.30 3.84 -9.61
N GLY A 194 -0.95 4.95 -9.28
CA GLY A 194 -0.88 5.56 -7.96
C GLY A 194 -1.34 4.62 -6.86
N LEU A 195 -2.45 3.90 -7.06
CA LEU A 195 -2.97 2.90 -6.13
C LEU A 195 -1.95 1.80 -5.85
N ILE A 196 -1.33 1.24 -6.91
CA ILE A 196 -0.35 0.16 -6.79
C ILE A 196 0.92 0.66 -6.08
N LEU A 197 1.36 1.89 -6.35
CA LEU A 197 2.52 2.48 -5.67
C LEU A 197 2.25 2.87 -4.21
N LEU A 198 1.01 3.26 -3.87
CA LEU A 198 0.63 3.57 -2.49
C LEU A 198 0.56 2.34 -1.61
N PHE A 199 0.20 1.18 -2.16
CA PHE A 199 -0.03 -0.05 -1.41
C PHE A 199 1.22 -0.52 -0.62
N PRO A 200 2.43 -0.68 -1.20
CA PRO A 200 3.64 -1.06 -0.47
C PRO A 200 3.92 -0.13 0.71
N HIS A 201 3.80 1.18 0.49
CA HIS A 201 4.00 2.18 1.55
C HIS A 201 2.96 2.02 2.67
N ALA A 202 1.68 1.80 2.33
CA ALA A 202 0.62 1.61 3.33
C ALA A 202 0.85 0.36 4.18
N VAL A 203 1.26 -0.77 3.58
CA VAL A 203 1.59 -2.01 4.31
C VAL A 203 2.80 -1.82 5.23
N LEU A 204 3.86 -1.16 4.75
CA LEU A 204 5.05 -0.90 5.56
C LEU A 204 4.75 0.04 6.73
N HIS A 205 3.91 1.06 6.53
CA HIS A 205 3.47 1.95 7.61
C HIS A 205 2.57 1.23 8.62
N GLU A 206 1.62 0.39 8.15
CA GLU A 206 0.84 -0.46 9.04
C GLU A 206 1.77 -1.32 9.91
N ALA A 207 2.69 -2.07 9.28
CA ALA A 207 3.60 -2.95 9.99
C ALA A 207 4.49 -2.18 10.98
N SER A 208 5.02 -1.01 10.60
CA SER A 208 5.86 -0.18 11.46
C SER A 208 5.11 0.38 12.66
N ILE A 209 3.88 0.87 12.46
CA ILE A 209 3.08 1.47 13.52
C ILE A 209 2.55 0.39 14.47
N SER A 210 2.18 -0.79 13.95
CA SER A 210 1.80 -1.96 14.75
C SER A 210 3.01 -2.52 15.52
N PHE A 211 4.20 -2.52 14.92
CA PHE A 211 5.46 -2.87 15.59
C PHE A 211 5.75 -1.95 16.79
N LEU A 212 5.51 -0.66 16.66
CA LEU A 212 5.67 0.33 17.73
C LEU A 212 4.56 0.29 18.79
N GLY A 213 3.52 -0.52 18.60
CA GLY A 213 2.40 -0.67 19.55
C GLY A 213 1.31 0.40 19.43
N PHE A 214 1.31 1.20 18.35
CA PHE A 214 0.30 2.23 18.09
C PHE A 214 -0.70 1.85 16.98
N GLY A 215 -0.55 0.67 16.38
CA GLY A 215 -1.40 0.16 15.31
C GLY A 215 -2.49 -0.80 15.79
N LEU A 216 -2.48 -1.99 15.25
CA LEU A 216 -3.46 -3.05 15.56
C LEU A 216 -3.29 -3.58 16.99
N PRO A 217 -4.37 -4.12 17.61
CA PRO A 217 -4.30 -4.70 18.93
C PRO A 217 -3.50 -6.02 18.92
N PRO A 218 -2.81 -6.38 20.04
CA PRO A 218 -1.92 -7.56 20.10
C PRO A 218 -2.61 -8.91 19.81
N GLU A 219 -3.92 -8.97 19.97
CA GLU A 219 -4.73 -10.17 19.72
C GLU A 219 -4.87 -10.46 18.22
N GLN A 220 -4.77 -9.44 17.38
CA GLN A 220 -4.85 -9.61 15.93
C GLN A 220 -3.49 -10.01 15.36
N PRO A 221 -3.38 -11.13 14.64
CA PRO A 221 -2.14 -11.49 13.97
C PRO A 221 -1.88 -10.48 12.83
N ALA A 222 -0.91 -9.60 12.99
CA ALA A 222 -0.38 -8.71 11.97
C ALA A 222 1.13 -8.80 11.98
N ILE A 223 1.78 -8.55 10.84
CA ILE A 223 3.23 -8.73 10.73
C ILE A 223 3.99 -7.82 11.71
N GLY A 224 3.57 -6.57 11.88
CA GLY A 224 4.19 -5.65 12.82
C GLY A 224 4.13 -6.14 14.26
N ILE A 225 3.01 -6.76 14.66
CA ILE A 225 2.85 -7.33 16.00
C ILE A 225 3.75 -8.54 16.18
N ILE A 226 3.80 -9.46 15.19
CA ILE A 226 4.67 -10.64 15.23
C ILE A 226 6.14 -10.22 15.40
N LEU A 227 6.57 -9.22 14.63
CA LEU A 227 7.92 -8.68 14.75
C LEU A 227 8.18 -8.04 16.12
N SER A 228 7.24 -7.26 16.64
CA SER A 228 7.35 -6.63 17.96
C SER A 228 7.48 -7.66 19.10
N GLU A 229 6.66 -8.72 19.07
CA GLU A 229 6.75 -9.83 20.03
C GLU A 229 8.10 -10.56 19.93
N SER A 230 8.58 -10.76 18.70
CA SER A 230 9.83 -11.49 18.41
C SER A 230 11.08 -10.79 18.93
N MET A 231 11.07 -9.45 19.00
CA MET A 231 12.23 -8.67 19.46
C MET A 231 12.69 -9.07 20.86
N ARG A 232 11.76 -9.50 21.72
CA ARG A 232 12.08 -9.93 23.10
C ARG A 232 12.89 -11.22 23.16
N TYR A 233 12.91 -11.99 22.08
CA TYR A 233 13.52 -13.31 22.01
C TYR A 233 14.78 -13.40 21.12
N ILE A 234 15.14 -12.31 20.43
CA ILE A 234 16.35 -12.26 19.58
C ILE A 234 17.60 -12.49 20.42
N SER A 235 17.71 -11.86 21.58
CA SER A 235 18.85 -12.02 22.50
C SER A 235 18.98 -13.41 23.09
N THR A 236 17.91 -14.21 23.06
CA THR A 236 17.91 -15.61 23.53
C THR A 236 18.22 -16.61 22.40
N GLY A 237 18.63 -16.12 21.22
CA GLY A 237 19.02 -16.95 20.07
C GLY A 237 17.87 -17.33 19.14
N MET A 238 16.64 -16.91 19.38
CA MET A 238 15.47 -17.25 18.58
C MET A 238 15.28 -16.26 17.41
N TRP A 239 16.32 -16.07 16.62
CA TRP A 239 16.38 -15.13 15.50
C TRP A 239 15.31 -15.40 14.43
N TRP A 240 14.91 -16.65 14.23
CA TRP A 240 13.93 -17.05 13.22
C TRP A 240 12.57 -16.39 13.43
N GLN A 241 12.20 -16.08 14.69
CA GLN A 241 10.92 -15.46 15.01
C GLN A 241 10.79 -14.04 14.43
N ALA A 242 11.88 -13.32 14.26
CA ALA A 242 11.89 -12.00 13.64
C ALA A 242 12.26 -12.05 12.15
N VAL A 243 13.30 -12.82 11.80
CA VAL A 243 13.86 -12.83 10.45
C VAL A 243 12.89 -13.45 9.44
N LEU A 244 12.25 -14.57 9.75
CA LEU A 244 11.40 -15.27 8.78
C LEU A 244 10.09 -14.47 8.46
N PRO A 245 9.33 -13.93 9.43
CA PRO A 245 8.22 -13.04 9.14
C PRO A 245 8.65 -11.75 8.44
N GLY A 246 9.78 -11.15 8.85
CA GLY A 246 10.33 -9.96 8.22
C GLY A 246 10.71 -10.19 6.75
N LEU A 247 11.38 -11.28 6.44
CA LEU A 247 11.69 -11.68 5.06
C LEU A 247 10.43 -11.91 4.24
N THR A 248 9.40 -12.53 4.82
CA THR A 248 8.13 -12.77 4.12
C THR A 248 7.44 -11.46 3.77
N LEU A 249 7.46 -10.47 4.67
CA LEU A 249 6.96 -9.12 4.38
C LEU A 249 7.72 -8.49 3.20
N VAL A 250 9.05 -8.52 3.22
CA VAL A 250 9.89 -7.97 2.16
C VAL A 250 9.62 -8.66 0.82
N LEU A 251 9.51 -9.99 0.82
CA LEU A 251 9.23 -10.79 -0.38
C LEU A 251 7.85 -10.50 -1.00
N ILE A 252 6.93 -9.93 -0.26
CA ILE A 252 5.60 -9.51 -0.76
C ILE A 252 5.61 -8.05 -1.20
N VAL A 253 6.22 -7.17 -0.42
CA VAL A 253 6.19 -5.73 -0.67
C VAL A 253 7.05 -5.34 -1.87
N LEU A 254 8.29 -5.82 -1.95
CA LEU A 254 9.21 -5.46 -3.04
C LEU A 254 8.71 -5.82 -4.45
N PRO A 255 8.11 -7.00 -4.68
CA PRO A 255 7.54 -7.30 -5.98
C PRO A 255 6.41 -6.37 -6.39
N VAL A 256 5.53 -5.98 -5.46
CA VAL A 256 4.42 -5.06 -5.77
C VAL A 256 4.94 -3.66 -6.07
N ASP A 257 5.94 -3.19 -5.36
CA ASP A 257 6.61 -1.92 -5.62
C ASP A 257 7.21 -1.88 -7.04
N LYS A 258 7.99 -2.91 -7.41
CA LYS A 258 8.52 -3.06 -8.76
C LYS A 258 7.44 -3.20 -9.84
N LEU A 259 6.32 -3.80 -9.51
CA LEU A 259 5.16 -3.90 -10.40
C LEU A 259 4.59 -2.51 -10.69
N GLY A 260 4.47 -1.65 -9.68
CA GLY A 260 4.05 -0.27 -9.82
C GLY A 260 4.98 0.54 -10.73
N ASP A 261 6.29 0.43 -10.54
CA ASP A 261 7.30 1.08 -11.37
C ASP A 261 7.25 0.59 -12.82
N ASN A 262 7.12 -0.71 -13.04
CA ASN A 262 7.00 -1.29 -14.37
C ASN A 262 5.74 -0.82 -15.09
N LEU A 263 4.60 -0.77 -14.39
CA LEU A 263 3.34 -0.26 -14.97
C LEU A 263 3.46 1.22 -15.33
N ARG A 264 4.07 2.03 -14.47
CA ARG A 264 4.36 3.43 -14.76
C ARG A 264 5.17 3.57 -16.05
N THR A 265 6.23 2.78 -16.19
CA THR A 265 7.09 2.79 -17.40
C THR A 265 6.35 2.33 -18.65
N ILE A 266 5.45 1.32 -18.56
CA ILE A 266 4.67 0.82 -19.70
C ILE A 266 3.61 1.84 -20.15
N LEU A 267 3.03 2.58 -19.21
CA LEU A 267 2.00 3.60 -19.47
C LEU A 267 2.59 4.96 -19.89
N ASP A 268 3.88 5.16 -19.72
CA ASP A 268 4.56 6.36 -20.21
C ASP A 268 4.79 6.26 -21.73
N PRO A 269 4.15 7.13 -22.56
CA PRO A 269 4.30 7.09 -24.01
C PRO A 269 5.72 7.33 -24.50
N TYR A 270 6.54 8.04 -23.70
CA TYR A 270 7.92 8.40 -24.06
C TYR A 270 8.92 7.27 -23.81
N SER A 271 8.62 6.33 -22.92
CA SER A 271 9.48 5.16 -22.66
C SER A 271 9.40 4.07 -23.76
N ALA A 272 8.55 4.25 -24.75
CA ALA A 272 8.37 3.29 -25.84
C ALA A 272 9.47 3.39 -26.94
N GLN A 273 10.40 4.34 -26.83
CA GLN A 273 11.44 4.62 -27.85
C GLN A 273 12.84 4.10 -27.49
N GLU A 274 13.01 3.49 -26.29
CA GLU A 274 14.22 2.75 -25.89
C GLU A 274 13.96 1.22 -25.87
#